data_491fec94949dd2fd59be41ecbb710aa5
#
_entry.id   491fec94949dd2fd59be41ecbb710aa5
#
_cell.length_a   1.000
_cell.length_b   1.000
_cell.length_c   1.000
_cell.angle_alpha   90.00
_cell.angle_beta   90.00
_cell.angle_gamma   90.00
#
_symmetry.space_group_name_H-M   'P 1'
#
loop_
_entity.id
_entity.type
_entity.pdbx_description
1 polymer ?
#
loop_
_entity_poly.entity_id
_entity_poly.type
_entity_poly.pdbx_seq_one_letter_code
_entity_poly.pdbx_strand_id
1 'polypeptide(L)'
;MRITRPCPEATLTEWFNIGVLGWWTYLLLIPPHLFLTNLAFLGLSHKGAESAWGLWTGAALCLLLLGQITGGPILRCVALAVACGVWGYIAAAISTTSPRFLLLPVNTGLGNYAMIVIINFAAVHKMSRFAAVQALLIWRRRTRQEVDLL
;
A
#
# COMPACT_ATOMS: atom_id res chain seq x y z
N MET A 1 -16.51 15.93 -20.29
CA MET A 1 -16.07 14.63 -19.75
C MET A 1 -16.18 14.67 -18.22
N ARG A 2 -17.24 14.10 -17.64
CA ARG A 2 -17.34 14.04 -16.16
C ARG A 2 -16.37 12.95 -15.70
N ILE A 3 -15.24 13.35 -15.18
CA ILE A 3 -14.34 12.47 -14.42
C ILE A 3 -15.13 12.07 -13.18
N THR A 4 -15.63 10.85 -13.16
CA THR A 4 -16.28 10.29 -11.96
C THR A 4 -15.23 10.31 -10.85
N ARG A 5 -15.50 11.11 -9.81
CA ARG A 5 -14.59 11.22 -8.65
C ARG A 5 -14.37 9.82 -8.07
N PRO A 6 -13.14 9.47 -7.73
CA PRO A 6 -12.86 8.20 -7.06
C PRO A 6 -13.65 8.11 -5.77
N CYS A 7 -13.92 6.88 -5.35
CA CYS A 7 -14.60 6.60 -4.09
C CYS A 7 -13.88 7.33 -2.94
N PRO A 8 -14.54 8.19 -2.16
CA PRO A 8 -13.88 9.01 -1.14
C PRO A 8 -13.15 8.18 -0.08
N GLU A 9 -13.68 6.99 0.22
CA GLU A 9 -13.06 6.06 1.18
C GLU A 9 -11.70 5.52 0.68
N ALA A 10 -11.58 5.20 -0.61
CA ALA A 10 -10.33 4.77 -1.20
C ALA A 10 -9.29 5.89 -1.15
N THR A 11 -9.71 7.13 -1.40
CA THR A 11 -8.83 8.30 -1.32
C THR A 11 -8.31 8.52 0.09
N LEU A 12 -9.15 8.35 1.12
CA LEU A 12 -8.72 8.46 2.51
C LEU A 12 -7.68 7.39 2.86
N THR A 13 -7.90 6.14 2.44
CA THR A 13 -6.96 5.04 2.65
C THR A 13 -5.61 5.31 1.96
N GLU A 14 -5.62 5.87 0.75
CA GLU A 14 -4.40 6.23 0.03
C GLU A 14 -3.61 7.31 0.78
N TRP A 15 -4.26 8.38 1.23
CA TRP A 15 -3.61 9.44 2.00
C TRP A 15 -3.06 8.93 3.33
N PHE A 16 -3.79 8.05 4.01
CA PHE A 16 -3.31 7.40 5.22
C PHE A 16 -2.03 6.59 4.94
N ASN A 17 -2.01 5.78 3.85
CA ASN A 17 -0.82 5.03 3.47
C ASN A 17 0.36 5.92 3.10
N ILE A 18 0.11 7.03 2.38
CA ILE A 18 1.16 8.01 2.06
C ILE A 18 1.80 8.55 3.34
N GLY A 19 1.00 8.94 4.33
CA GLY A 19 1.50 9.42 5.61
C GLY A 19 2.32 8.37 6.37
N VAL A 20 1.79 7.16 6.50
CA VAL A 20 2.44 6.10 7.27
C VAL A 20 3.68 5.56 6.55
N LEU A 21 3.63 5.33 5.23
CA LEU A 21 4.81 4.90 4.45
C LEU A 21 5.87 6.00 4.42
N GLY A 22 5.48 7.27 4.32
CA GLY A 22 6.40 8.39 4.39
C GLY A 22 7.14 8.44 5.72
N TRP A 23 6.42 8.28 6.82
CA TRP A 23 7.00 8.19 8.15
C TRP A 23 7.96 7.01 8.30
N TRP A 24 7.57 5.82 7.82
CA TRP A 24 8.41 4.63 7.85
C TRP A 24 9.66 4.78 7.00
N THR A 25 9.52 5.31 5.78
CA THR A 25 10.66 5.59 4.89
C THR A 25 11.66 6.54 5.56
N TYR A 26 11.15 7.59 6.21
CA TYR A 26 11.95 8.52 6.97
C TYR A 26 12.73 7.82 8.09
N LEU A 27 12.06 7.04 8.93
CA LEU A 27 12.67 6.33 10.06
C LEU A 27 13.72 5.29 9.64
N LEU A 28 13.54 4.66 8.48
CA LEU A 28 14.43 3.61 7.99
C LEU A 28 15.63 4.13 7.19
N LEU A 29 15.53 5.34 6.62
CA LEU A 29 16.62 5.94 5.83
C LEU A 29 17.46 6.94 6.61
N ILE A 30 16.94 7.51 7.69
CA ILE A 30 17.62 8.55 8.46
C ILE A 30 18.03 8.00 9.82
N PRO A 31 19.34 8.06 10.17
CA PRO A 31 19.83 7.63 11.48
C PRO A 31 19.17 8.40 12.65
N PRO A 32 19.01 7.77 13.83
CA PRO A 32 19.67 6.57 14.32
C PRO A 32 19.02 5.27 13.85
N HIS A 33 19.83 4.21 13.66
CA HIS A 33 19.39 2.91 13.16
C HIS A 33 18.33 2.28 14.04
N LEU A 34 17.09 2.25 13.54
CA LEU A 34 15.92 1.78 14.25
C LEU A 34 16.04 0.29 14.64
N PHE A 35 16.65 -0.52 13.77
CA PHE A 35 16.79 -1.97 14.00
C PHE A 35 17.79 -2.30 15.13
N LEU A 36 18.76 -1.44 15.38
CA LEU A 36 19.72 -1.62 16.46
C LEU A 36 19.18 -1.18 17.83
N THR A 37 18.23 -0.25 17.84
CA THR A 37 17.71 0.34 19.06
C THR A 37 16.43 -0.30 19.57
N ASN A 38 15.73 -1.08 18.73
CA ASN A 38 14.42 -1.60 19.08
C ASN A 38 14.28 -3.09 18.73
N LEU A 39 14.23 -3.93 19.78
CA LEU A 39 14.09 -5.39 19.69
C LEU A 39 12.84 -5.84 18.91
N ALA A 40 11.81 -5.01 18.83
CA ALA A 40 10.60 -5.32 18.06
C ALA A 40 10.87 -5.49 16.56
N PHE A 41 11.96 -4.91 16.05
CA PHE A 41 12.35 -4.99 14.63
C PHE A 41 13.42 -6.04 14.33
N LEU A 42 13.78 -6.87 15.31
CA LEU A 42 14.77 -7.95 15.14
C LEU A 42 14.37 -8.89 13.99
N GLY A 43 13.08 -9.09 13.76
CA GLY A 43 12.56 -9.86 12.66
C GLY A 43 12.82 -9.28 11.29
N LEU A 44 12.72 -7.99 11.20
CA LEU A 44 13.01 -7.28 9.97
C LEU A 44 14.52 -7.23 9.70
N SER A 45 15.35 -7.08 10.73
CA SER A 45 16.81 -7.07 10.60
C SER A 45 17.38 -8.40 10.09
N HIS A 46 16.77 -9.53 10.47
CA HIS A 46 17.15 -10.84 9.93
C HIS A 46 16.75 -11.05 8.47
N LYS A 47 15.80 -10.29 7.95
CA LYS A 47 15.29 -10.41 6.58
C LYS A 47 15.95 -9.45 5.59
N GLY A 48 16.67 -8.44 6.07
CA GLY A 48 17.36 -7.48 5.21
C GLY A 48 17.88 -6.26 5.96
N ALA A 49 18.76 -5.52 5.29
CA ALA A 49 19.28 -4.27 5.81
C ALA A 49 18.17 -3.22 5.98
N GLU A 50 18.31 -2.36 6.98
CA GLU A 50 17.36 -1.28 7.27
C GLU A 50 17.13 -0.35 6.07
N SER A 51 18.20 -0.01 5.35
CA SER A 51 18.13 0.77 4.12
C SER A 51 17.34 0.10 3.01
N ALA A 52 17.42 -1.24 2.88
CA ALA A 52 16.63 -1.97 1.90
C ALA A 52 15.12 -1.86 2.20
N TRP A 53 14.73 -1.96 3.46
CA TRP A 53 13.35 -1.73 3.89
C TRP A 53 12.90 -0.29 3.64
N GLY A 54 13.77 0.69 3.90
CA GLY A 54 13.52 2.09 3.59
C GLY A 54 13.29 2.33 2.09
N LEU A 55 14.06 1.67 1.23
CA LEU A 55 13.87 1.74 -0.23
C LEU A 55 12.55 1.09 -0.67
N TRP A 56 12.17 -0.06 -0.11
CA TRP A 56 10.90 -0.72 -0.43
C TRP A 56 9.70 0.13 -0.03
N THR A 57 9.70 0.68 1.18
CA THR A 57 8.62 1.58 1.64
C THR A 57 8.59 2.87 0.85
N GLY A 58 9.76 3.43 0.50
CA GLY A 58 9.90 4.61 -0.34
C GLY A 58 9.39 4.38 -1.77
N ALA A 59 9.68 3.24 -2.38
CA ALA A 59 9.17 2.89 -3.69
C ALA A 59 7.63 2.78 -3.70
N ALA A 60 7.04 2.13 -2.68
CA ALA A 60 5.60 2.05 -2.52
C ALA A 60 4.97 3.44 -2.31
N LEU A 61 5.60 4.31 -1.52
CA LEU A 61 5.21 5.71 -1.34
C LEU A 61 5.21 6.48 -2.66
N CYS A 62 6.30 6.39 -3.43
CA CYS A 62 6.40 7.05 -4.74
C CYS A 62 5.30 6.58 -5.69
N LEU A 63 5.00 5.29 -5.72
CA LEU A 63 3.95 4.73 -6.55
C LEU A 63 2.56 5.25 -6.17
N LEU A 64 2.27 5.38 -4.86
CA LEU A 64 1.03 5.97 -4.36
C LEU A 64 0.91 7.45 -4.76
N LEU A 65 1.98 8.23 -4.60
CA LEU A 65 2.00 9.64 -5.00
C LEU A 65 1.79 9.81 -6.51
N LEU A 66 2.47 9.00 -7.33
CA LEU A 66 2.27 8.98 -8.78
C LEU A 66 0.82 8.64 -9.15
N GLY A 67 0.23 7.67 -8.47
CA GLY A 67 -1.18 7.32 -8.63
C GLY A 67 -2.13 8.47 -8.33
N GLN A 68 -1.84 9.26 -7.29
CA GLN A 68 -2.62 10.44 -6.93
C GLN A 68 -2.46 11.56 -7.98
N ILE A 69 -1.23 11.86 -8.39
CA ILE A 69 -0.94 12.94 -9.34
C ILE A 69 -1.55 12.63 -10.72
N THR A 70 -1.41 11.40 -11.20
CA THR A 70 -1.92 11.00 -12.51
C THR A 70 -3.44 10.80 -12.52
N GLY A 71 -4.04 10.53 -11.36
CA GLY A 71 -5.48 10.28 -11.23
C GLY A 71 -5.97 9.00 -11.90
N GLY A 72 -5.07 8.18 -12.46
CA GLY A 72 -5.40 6.96 -13.19
C GLY A 72 -5.89 5.84 -12.26
N PRO A 73 -7.12 5.30 -12.42
CA PRO A 73 -7.69 4.32 -11.50
C PRO A 73 -6.89 3.01 -11.45
N ILE A 74 -6.31 2.60 -12.56
CA ILE A 74 -5.48 1.39 -12.64
C ILE A 74 -4.19 1.57 -11.84
N LEU A 75 -3.49 2.69 -12.03
CA LEU A 75 -2.25 2.97 -11.30
C LEU A 75 -2.49 3.07 -9.79
N ARG A 76 -3.59 3.72 -9.38
CA ARG A 76 -3.99 3.80 -7.98
C ARG A 76 -4.30 2.43 -7.38
N CYS A 77 -4.98 1.56 -8.14
CA CYS A 77 -5.25 0.19 -7.72
C CYS A 77 -3.94 -0.61 -7.52
N VAL A 78 -3.01 -0.52 -8.48
CA VAL A 78 -1.70 -1.17 -8.39
C VAL A 78 -0.90 -0.62 -7.20
N ALA A 79 -0.87 0.70 -7.01
CA ALA A 79 -0.17 1.34 -5.89
C ALA A 79 -0.70 0.87 -4.52
N LEU A 80 -2.02 0.78 -4.36
CA LEU A 80 -2.64 0.24 -3.14
C LEU A 80 -2.32 -1.25 -2.95
N ALA A 81 -2.31 -2.05 -4.02
CA ALA A 81 -1.96 -3.46 -3.95
C ALA A 81 -0.49 -3.65 -3.50
N VAL A 82 0.43 -2.84 -4.02
CA VAL A 82 1.84 -2.84 -3.60
C VAL A 82 1.95 -2.44 -2.14
N ALA A 83 1.28 -1.38 -1.71
CA ALA A 83 1.27 -0.95 -0.31
C ALA A 83 0.71 -2.05 0.62
N CYS A 84 -0.36 -2.74 0.20
CA CYS A 84 -0.90 -3.89 0.91
C CYS A 84 0.13 -5.02 1.04
N GLY A 85 0.86 -5.33 -0.02
CA GLY A 85 1.94 -6.33 -0.03
C GLY A 85 3.07 -5.97 0.92
N VAL A 86 3.52 -4.72 0.91
CA VAL A 86 4.57 -4.21 1.82
C VAL A 86 4.13 -4.37 3.28
N TRP A 87 2.93 -3.93 3.63
CA TRP A 87 2.40 -4.08 5.00
C TRP A 87 2.20 -5.52 5.41
N GLY A 88 1.71 -6.37 4.49
CA GLY A 88 1.54 -7.80 4.73
C GLY A 88 2.88 -8.48 5.01
N TYR A 89 3.91 -8.13 4.24
CA TYR A 89 5.26 -8.68 4.45
C TYR A 89 5.89 -8.19 5.77
N ILE A 90 5.73 -6.91 6.12
CA ILE A 90 6.17 -6.37 7.41
C ILE A 90 5.48 -7.10 8.57
N ALA A 91 4.16 -7.27 8.50
CA ALA A 91 3.39 -7.99 9.51
C ALA A 91 3.86 -9.45 9.64
N ALA A 92 4.07 -10.15 8.53
CA ALA A 92 4.59 -11.51 8.51
C ALA A 92 6.01 -11.61 9.08
N ALA A 93 6.90 -10.68 8.72
CA ALA A 93 8.28 -10.65 9.22
C ALA A 93 8.33 -10.45 10.74
N ILE A 94 7.49 -9.58 11.28
CA ILE A 94 7.38 -9.35 12.73
C ILE A 94 6.78 -10.58 13.44
N SER A 95 5.77 -11.23 12.85
CA SER A 95 5.11 -12.38 13.45
C SER A 95 5.97 -13.65 13.51
N THR A 96 6.87 -13.83 12.52
CA THR A 96 7.71 -15.04 12.43
C THR A 96 8.89 -15.04 13.40
N THR A 97 9.25 -13.91 13.99
CA THR A 97 10.48 -13.76 14.78
C THR A 97 10.32 -14.09 16.25
N SER A 98 9.12 -14.22 16.78
CA SER A 98 8.97 -14.58 18.19
C SER A 98 7.59 -15.17 18.50
N PRO A 99 7.46 -16.49 18.56
CA PRO A 99 6.24 -17.12 19.06
C PRO A 99 5.92 -16.72 20.51
N ARG A 100 6.92 -16.28 21.29
CA ARG A 100 6.74 -15.76 22.66
C ARG A 100 6.22 -14.31 22.70
N PHE A 101 6.41 -13.52 21.64
CA PHE A 101 5.85 -12.17 21.53
C PHE A 101 4.34 -12.15 21.29
N LEU A 102 3.73 -13.24 20.84
CA LEU A 102 2.28 -13.37 20.72
C LEU A 102 1.55 -13.31 22.08
N LEU A 103 2.24 -13.54 23.17
CA LEU A 103 1.67 -13.58 24.53
C LEU A 103 1.93 -12.31 25.37
N LEU A 104 2.70 -11.35 24.86
CA LEU A 104 2.99 -10.10 25.57
C LEU A 104 2.14 -8.93 25.01
N PRO A 105 1.91 -7.86 25.80
CA PRO A 105 1.12 -6.68 25.37
C PRO A 105 1.73 -5.90 24.18
N VAL A 106 2.87 -6.34 23.64
CA VAL A 106 3.46 -5.87 22.36
C VAL A 106 2.60 -6.24 21.13
N ASN A 107 1.57 -7.05 21.31
CA ASN A 107 0.60 -7.43 20.29
C ASN A 107 -0.21 -6.26 19.67
N THR A 108 -0.20 -5.10 20.27
CA THR A 108 -0.84 -3.90 19.70
C THR A 108 -0.21 -3.51 18.37
N GLY A 109 1.12 -3.71 18.21
CA GLY A 109 1.82 -3.44 16.94
C GLY A 109 1.39 -4.39 15.83
N LEU A 110 1.33 -5.70 16.09
CA LEU A 110 0.92 -6.70 15.10
C LEU A 110 -0.55 -6.50 14.69
N GLY A 111 -1.43 -6.21 15.64
CA GLY A 111 -2.83 -5.89 15.37
C GLY A 111 -2.99 -4.68 14.47
N ASN A 112 -2.19 -3.64 14.69
CA ASN A 112 -2.20 -2.44 13.85
C ASN A 112 -1.77 -2.76 12.41
N TYR A 113 -0.70 -3.54 12.20
CA TYR A 113 -0.27 -3.92 10.85
C TYR A 113 -1.30 -4.82 10.16
N ALA A 114 -1.90 -5.77 10.86
CA ALA A 114 -2.98 -6.60 10.32
C ALA A 114 -4.20 -5.75 9.93
N MET A 115 -4.57 -4.77 10.74
CA MET A 115 -5.66 -3.84 10.43
C MET A 115 -5.35 -3.01 9.18
N ILE A 116 -4.12 -2.50 9.04
CA ILE A 116 -3.67 -1.76 7.84
C ILE A 116 -3.80 -2.66 6.59
N VAL A 117 -3.39 -3.92 6.68
CA VAL A 117 -3.53 -4.88 5.57
C VAL A 117 -4.99 -5.08 5.17
N ILE A 118 -5.89 -5.28 6.15
CA ILE A 118 -7.32 -5.47 5.91
C ILE A 118 -7.94 -4.22 5.23
N ILE A 119 -7.64 -3.04 5.75
CA ILE A 119 -8.14 -1.77 5.19
C ILE A 119 -7.64 -1.58 3.75
N ASN A 120 -6.36 -1.85 3.50
CA ASN A 120 -5.80 -1.78 2.16
C ASN A 120 -6.42 -2.80 1.21
N PHE A 121 -6.63 -4.03 1.65
CA PHE A 121 -7.28 -5.06 0.85
C PHE A 121 -8.70 -4.66 0.45
N ALA A 122 -9.48 -4.12 1.38
CA ALA A 122 -10.82 -3.60 1.09
C ALA A 122 -10.79 -2.45 0.09
N ALA A 123 -9.81 -1.53 0.21
CA ALA A 123 -9.63 -0.43 -0.74
C ALA A 123 -9.23 -0.92 -2.13
N VAL A 124 -8.30 -1.89 -2.23
CA VAL A 124 -7.92 -2.55 -3.49
C VAL A 124 -9.14 -3.20 -4.14
N HIS A 125 -9.95 -3.93 -3.39
CA HIS A 125 -11.15 -4.57 -3.91
C HIS A 125 -12.15 -3.55 -4.47
N LYS A 126 -12.43 -2.46 -3.77
CA LYS A 126 -13.29 -1.38 -4.25
C LYS A 126 -12.73 -0.71 -5.50
N MET A 127 -11.43 -0.40 -5.52
CA MET A 127 -10.77 0.24 -6.66
C MET A 127 -10.69 -0.65 -7.89
N SER A 128 -10.45 -1.95 -7.74
CA SER A 128 -10.40 -2.89 -8.86
C SER A 128 -11.75 -3.00 -9.57
N ARG A 129 -12.85 -3.02 -8.82
CA ARG A 129 -14.20 -2.98 -9.40
C ARG A 129 -14.45 -1.68 -10.16
N PHE A 130 -14.03 -0.54 -9.61
CA PHE A 130 -14.14 0.75 -10.27
C PHE A 130 -13.29 0.80 -11.56
N ALA A 131 -12.05 0.34 -11.51
CA ALA A 131 -11.15 0.27 -12.66
C ALA A 131 -11.71 -0.64 -13.76
N ALA A 132 -12.28 -1.78 -13.41
CA ALA A 132 -12.91 -2.70 -14.37
C ALA A 132 -14.11 -2.05 -15.09
N VAL A 133 -14.97 -1.35 -14.37
CA VAL A 133 -16.10 -0.62 -14.96
C VAL A 133 -15.60 0.49 -15.90
N GLN A 134 -14.58 1.24 -15.53
CA GLN A 134 -13.99 2.27 -16.39
C GLN A 134 -13.36 1.68 -17.65
N ALA A 135 -12.65 0.56 -17.53
CA ALA A 135 -12.06 -0.14 -18.67
C ALA A 135 -13.14 -0.61 -19.66
N LEU A 136 -14.24 -1.18 -19.15
CA LEU A 136 -15.39 -1.59 -19.97
C LEU A 136 -16.05 -0.41 -20.70
N LEU A 137 -16.19 0.74 -20.05
CA LEU A 137 -16.77 1.94 -20.66
C LEU A 137 -15.88 2.50 -21.76
N ILE A 138 -14.56 2.48 -21.57
CA ILE A 138 -13.59 2.92 -22.58
C ILE A 138 -13.63 1.97 -23.79
N TRP A 139 -13.64 0.66 -23.53
CA TRP A 139 -13.71 -0.36 -24.57
C TRP A 139 -15.00 -0.20 -25.41
N ARG A 140 -16.17 -0.07 -24.78
CA ARG A 140 -17.45 0.14 -25.49
C ARG A 140 -17.47 1.41 -26.34
N ARG A 141 -16.79 2.48 -25.92
CA ARG A 141 -16.68 3.70 -26.71
C ARG A 141 -15.83 3.51 -27.96
N ARG A 142 -14.71 2.80 -27.84
CA ARG A 142 -13.84 2.49 -28.99
C ARG A 142 -14.57 1.64 -30.03
N THR A 143 -15.25 0.58 -29.61
CA THR A 143 -15.98 -0.30 -30.54
C THR A 143 -17.12 0.43 -31.24
N ARG A 144 -17.81 1.37 -30.60
CA ARG A 144 -18.82 2.20 -31.28
C ARG A 144 -18.21 3.12 -32.35
N GLN A 145 -17.09 3.77 -32.04
CA GLN A 145 -16.42 4.64 -33.01
C GLN A 145 -15.93 3.87 -34.24
N GLU A 146 -15.49 2.65 -34.08
CA GLU A 146 -15.08 1.79 -35.20
C GLU A 146 -16.28 1.39 -36.07
N VAL A 147 -17.45 1.14 -35.50
CA VAL A 147 -18.69 0.81 -36.23
C VAL A 147 -19.24 2.03 -36.97
N ASP A 148 -19.11 3.23 -36.39
CA ASP A 148 -19.59 4.49 -37.05
C ASP A 148 -18.69 4.94 -38.20
N LEU A 149 -17.52 4.33 -38.36
CA LEU A 149 -16.55 4.62 -39.46
C LEU A 149 -16.63 3.63 -40.63
N LEU A 150 -17.43 2.56 -40.52
CA LEU A 150 -17.69 1.58 -41.58
C LEU A 150 -19.04 1.82 -42.26
#